data_1d00c70b36ccd5e75698a9a3da2c0f27
#
_entry.id   1d00c70b36ccd5e75698a9a3da2c0f27
#
_cell.length_a   1.000
_cell.length_b   1.000
_cell.length_c   1.000
_cell.angle_alpha   90.00
_cell.angle_beta   90.00
_cell.angle_gamma   90.00
#
_symmetry.space_group_name_H-M   'P 1'
#
loop_
_entity.id
_entity.type
_entity.pdbx_description
1 polymer ?
#
loop_
_entity_poly.entity_id
_entity_poly.type
_entity_poly.pdbx_seq_one_letter_code
_entity_poly.pdbx_strand_id
1 'polypeptide(L)'
;MENVFADLGAAINAGRSNEQKLQVHERQAFVFITAEPHSSKSALEDLKKVDGVIELYPARGAYDIIAKVSGESLEHLREVVFKQIKNLGSIKSSLTLTVV
;
A
#
# COMPACT_ATOMS: atom_id res chain seq x y z
N MET A 1 -9.93 -14.94 0.93
CA MET A 1 -9.83 -13.51 1.14
C MET A 1 -9.28 -13.12 2.46
N GLU A 2 -9.84 -13.64 3.50
CA GLU A 2 -9.31 -13.27 4.78
C GLU A 2 -7.88 -13.68 4.96
N ASN A 3 -7.43 -14.69 4.22
CA ASN A 3 -6.04 -15.09 4.33
C ASN A 3 -5.08 -14.03 3.87
N VAL A 4 -5.53 -13.19 2.95
CA VAL A 4 -4.67 -12.12 2.47
C VAL A 4 -4.31 -11.20 3.62
N PHE A 5 -5.29 -10.82 4.42
CA PHE A 5 -5.02 -9.93 5.52
C PHE A 5 -4.23 -10.60 6.63
N ALA A 6 -4.52 -11.87 6.88
CA ALA A 6 -3.77 -12.60 7.87
C ALA A 6 -2.31 -12.70 7.46
N ASP A 7 -2.07 -12.99 6.18
CA ASP A 7 -0.72 -13.11 5.70
C ASP A 7 0.01 -11.79 5.75
N LEU A 8 -0.67 -10.72 5.38
CA LEU A 8 -0.06 -9.41 5.44
C LEU A 8 0.31 -9.05 6.88
N GLY A 9 -0.60 -9.34 7.80
CA GLY A 9 -0.34 -9.06 9.19
C GLY A 9 0.82 -9.88 9.72
N ALA A 10 0.86 -11.14 9.37
CA ALA A 10 1.93 -12.00 9.80
C ALA A 10 3.26 -11.56 9.22
N ALA A 11 3.26 -11.19 7.96
CA ALA A 11 4.47 -10.73 7.32
C ALA A 11 4.99 -9.47 7.99
N ILE A 12 4.10 -8.56 8.29
CA ILE A 12 4.50 -7.33 8.93
C ILE A 12 5.11 -7.60 10.28
N ASN A 13 4.48 -8.48 11.04
CA ASN A 13 4.96 -8.77 12.36
C ASN A 13 6.24 -9.59 12.35
N ALA A 14 6.28 -10.60 11.52
CA ALA A 14 7.40 -11.50 11.50
C ALA A 14 8.66 -10.84 11.01
N GLY A 15 8.49 -9.92 10.08
CA GLY A 15 9.64 -9.33 9.45
C GLY A 15 10.36 -8.33 10.30
N ARG A 16 9.74 -7.93 11.40
CA ARG A 16 10.31 -6.85 12.04
C ARG A 16 10.37 -6.86 13.47
N SER A 17 10.14 -7.96 14.07
CA SER A 17 10.10 -7.97 15.50
C SER A 17 11.34 -7.36 16.10
N ASN A 18 12.47 -7.50 15.45
CA ASN A 18 13.69 -6.97 16.00
C ASN A 18 14.01 -5.59 15.55
N GLU A 19 13.52 -5.28 14.38
CA GLU A 19 13.91 -4.03 13.77
C GLU A 19 13.01 -2.91 14.06
N GLN A 20 11.82 -3.22 14.51
CA GLN A 20 10.88 -2.19 14.73
C GLN A 20 11.36 -1.12 15.64
N LYS A 21 12.23 -1.43 16.57
CA LYS A 21 12.74 -0.41 17.46
C LYS A 21 13.50 0.65 16.72
N LEU A 22 14.13 0.25 15.63
CA LEU A 22 14.90 1.18 14.84
C LEU A 22 14.02 1.94 13.88
N GLN A 23 12.80 1.45 13.69
CA GLN A 23 11.92 2.02 12.70
C GLN A 23 10.76 2.77 13.33
N VAL A 24 10.95 3.21 14.55
CA VAL A 24 9.85 3.82 15.28
C VAL A 24 9.29 5.07 14.65
N HIS A 25 10.08 5.73 13.83
CA HIS A 25 9.62 6.95 13.19
C HIS A 25 8.90 6.74 11.89
N GLU A 26 8.95 5.53 11.38
CA GLU A 26 8.27 5.24 10.12
C GLU A 26 6.82 4.91 10.36
N ARG A 27 5.99 5.37 9.45
CA ARG A 27 4.58 5.05 9.44
C ARG A 27 4.29 4.22 8.23
N GLN A 28 3.38 3.27 8.39
CA GLN A 28 2.99 2.38 7.31
C GLN A 28 1.49 2.40 7.17
N ALA A 29 1.05 2.10 5.96
CA ALA A 29 -0.37 2.04 5.66
C ALA A 29 -0.58 1.05 4.55
N PHE A 30 -1.82 0.62 4.41
CA PHE A 30 -2.24 -0.19 3.28
C PHE A 30 -3.21 0.62 2.47
N VAL A 31 -3.05 0.57 1.16
CA VAL A 31 -3.95 1.25 0.24
C VAL A 31 -4.61 0.19 -0.61
N PHE A 32 -5.93 0.13 -0.53
CA PHE A 32 -6.71 -0.83 -1.30
C PHE A 32 -7.15 -0.12 -2.56
N ILE A 33 -6.76 -0.67 -3.69
CA ILE A 33 -6.85 0.04 -4.95
C ILE A 33 -7.77 -0.68 -5.93
N THR A 34 -8.66 0.09 -6.54
CA THR A 34 -9.45 -0.37 -7.66
C THR A 34 -8.89 0.29 -8.92
N ALA A 35 -8.49 -0.51 -9.88
CA ALA A 35 -7.94 0.01 -11.12
C ALA A 35 -9.06 0.33 -12.09
N GLU A 36 -8.76 1.20 -13.05
CA GLU A 36 -9.68 1.42 -14.14
C GLU A 36 -9.85 0.12 -14.93
N PRO A 37 -10.97 -0.07 -15.60
CA PRO A 37 -11.20 -1.31 -16.33
C PRO A 37 -10.04 -1.61 -17.27
N HIS A 38 -9.61 -2.88 -17.23
CA HIS A 38 -8.52 -3.37 -18.07
C HIS A 38 -7.17 -2.71 -17.79
N SER A 39 -7.04 -2.07 -16.64
CA SER A 39 -5.81 -1.35 -16.32
C SER A 39 -5.07 -1.89 -15.10
N SER A 40 -5.43 -3.07 -14.63
CA SER A 40 -4.77 -3.61 -13.44
C SER A 40 -3.27 -3.76 -13.61
N LYS A 41 -2.85 -4.21 -14.78
CA LYS A 41 -1.44 -4.39 -15.03
C LYS A 41 -0.72 -3.05 -15.09
N SER A 42 -1.33 -2.08 -15.76
CA SER A 42 -0.76 -0.74 -15.81
C SER A 42 -0.68 -0.13 -14.44
N ALA A 43 -1.71 -0.34 -13.64
CA ALA A 43 -1.72 0.18 -12.28
C ALA A 43 -0.58 -0.40 -11.46
N LEU A 44 -0.32 -1.70 -11.58
CA LEU A 44 0.79 -2.31 -10.89
C LEU A 44 2.12 -1.68 -11.30
N GLU A 45 2.29 -1.48 -12.60
CA GLU A 45 3.52 -0.89 -13.09
C GLU A 45 3.68 0.54 -12.60
N ASP A 46 2.60 1.29 -12.63
CA ASP A 46 2.64 2.66 -12.16
C ASP A 46 2.94 2.74 -10.67
N LEU A 47 2.34 1.86 -9.91
CA LEU A 47 2.55 1.86 -8.45
C LEU A 47 3.96 1.51 -8.07
N LYS A 48 4.62 0.69 -8.86
CA LYS A 48 6.03 0.35 -8.59
C LYS A 48 6.92 1.56 -8.63
N LYS A 49 6.50 2.59 -9.34
CA LYS A 49 7.32 3.79 -9.50
C LYS A 49 7.04 4.83 -8.43
N VAL A 50 6.04 4.62 -7.60
CA VAL A 50 5.72 5.59 -6.55
C VAL A 50 6.66 5.39 -5.38
N ASP A 51 7.35 6.47 -5.02
CA ASP A 51 8.24 6.43 -3.88
C ASP A 51 7.40 6.22 -2.63
N GLY A 52 7.80 5.28 -1.80
CA GLY A 52 7.04 4.96 -0.61
C GLY A 52 6.23 3.68 -0.71
N VAL A 53 5.99 3.19 -1.92
CA VAL A 53 5.34 1.90 -2.09
C VAL A 53 6.39 0.81 -1.89
N ILE A 54 6.20 -0.02 -0.88
CA ILE A 54 7.20 -1.03 -0.55
C ILE A 54 6.80 -2.43 -0.94
N GLU A 55 5.50 -2.70 -1.01
CA GLU A 55 5.02 -4.01 -1.43
C GLU A 55 3.71 -3.86 -2.15
N LEU A 56 3.47 -4.74 -3.12
CA LEU A 56 2.25 -4.75 -3.90
C LEU A 56 1.73 -6.17 -3.96
N TYR A 57 0.42 -6.30 -3.78
CA TYR A 57 -0.24 -7.59 -3.80
C TYR A 57 -1.43 -7.53 -4.73
N PRO A 58 -1.43 -8.30 -5.82
CA PRO A 58 -2.65 -8.43 -6.62
C PRO A 58 -3.73 -9.05 -5.77
N ALA A 59 -4.95 -8.58 -5.94
CA ALA A 59 -6.06 -9.06 -5.13
C ALA A 59 -7.26 -9.37 -6.01
N ARG A 60 -8.19 -10.09 -5.45
CA ARG A 60 -9.44 -10.43 -6.11
C ARG A 60 -10.58 -9.96 -5.26
N GLY A 61 -11.70 -9.63 -5.90
CA GLY A 61 -12.87 -9.19 -5.18
C GLY A 61 -13.08 -7.71 -5.36
N ALA A 62 -13.34 -7.01 -4.27
CA ALA A 62 -13.69 -5.60 -4.35
C ALA A 62 -12.53 -4.72 -4.80
N TYR A 63 -11.31 -5.18 -4.57
CA TYR A 63 -10.12 -4.40 -4.92
C TYR A 63 -9.21 -5.21 -5.80
N ASP A 64 -8.46 -4.52 -6.63
CA ASP A 64 -7.55 -5.17 -7.58
C ASP A 64 -6.14 -5.30 -7.04
N ILE A 65 -5.73 -4.37 -6.21
CA ILE A 65 -4.37 -4.32 -5.71
C ILE A 65 -4.37 -3.83 -4.28
N ILE A 66 -3.50 -4.40 -3.47
CA ILE A 66 -3.24 -3.88 -2.13
C ILE A 66 -1.80 -3.42 -2.11
N ALA A 67 -1.60 -2.16 -1.79
CA ALA A 67 -0.26 -1.59 -1.73
C ALA A 67 0.11 -1.33 -0.27
N LYS A 68 1.29 -1.77 0.11
CA LYS A 68 1.84 -1.42 1.41
C LYS A 68 2.77 -0.24 1.20
N VAL A 69 2.56 0.82 1.95
CA VAL A 69 3.33 2.04 1.78
C VAL A 69 3.97 2.44 3.10
N SER A 70 5.06 3.19 3.00
CA SER A 70 5.80 3.63 4.16
C SER A 70 6.25 5.06 3.96
N GLY A 71 6.32 5.81 5.05
CA GLY A 71 6.83 7.17 5.02
C GLY A 71 7.30 7.60 6.39
N GLU A 72 7.95 8.74 6.46
CA GLU A 72 8.52 9.23 7.70
C GLU A 72 7.45 9.58 8.72
N SER A 73 6.31 10.01 8.26
CA SER A 73 5.23 10.43 9.12
C SER A 73 3.91 10.21 8.42
N LEU A 74 2.84 10.27 9.18
CA LEU A 74 1.51 10.17 8.60
C LEU A 74 1.26 11.33 7.64
N GLU A 75 1.78 12.50 7.99
CA GLU A 75 1.63 13.65 7.15
C GLU A 75 2.36 13.46 5.82
N HIS A 76 3.55 12.90 5.86
CA HIS A 76 4.29 12.60 4.65
C HIS A 76 3.52 11.62 3.77
N LEU A 77 2.97 10.58 4.37
CA LEU A 77 2.17 9.63 3.62
C LEU A 77 0.99 10.33 2.94
N ARG A 78 0.32 11.20 3.69
CA ARG A 78 -0.86 11.88 3.18
C ARG A 78 -0.52 12.86 2.07
N GLU A 79 0.52 13.66 2.29
CA GLU A 79 0.85 14.73 1.35
C GLU A 79 1.60 14.26 0.11
N VAL A 80 2.33 13.18 0.24
CA VAL A 80 3.18 12.73 -0.86
C VAL A 80 2.70 11.42 -1.44
N VAL A 81 2.70 10.37 -0.64
CA VAL A 81 2.47 9.04 -1.18
C VAL A 81 1.04 8.85 -1.66
N PHE A 82 0.07 9.20 -0.82
CA PHE A 82 -1.33 9.01 -1.20
C PHE A 82 -1.71 9.88 -2.39
N LYS A 83 -1.18 11.10 -2.44
CA LYS A 83 -1.48 11.98 -3.57
C LYS A 83 -0.92 11.44 -4.86
N GLN A 84 0.28 10.88 -4.83
CA GLN A 84 0.85 10.31 -6.04
C GLN A 84 0.01 9.15 -6.52
N ILE A 85 -0.44 8.30 -5.60
CA ILE A 85 -1.27 7.17 -5.97
C ILE A 85 -2.58 7.63 -6.59
N LYS A 86 -3.22 8.61 -5.97
CA LYS A 86 -4.49 9.09 -6.48
C LYS A 86 -4.39 9.75 -7.83
N ASN A 87 -3.22 10.27 -8.17
CA ASN A 87 -3.05 10.95 -9.44
C ASN A 87 -2.69 10.02 -10.59
N LEU A 88 -2.53 8.73 -10.33
CA LEU A 88 -2.25 7.79 -11.40
C LEU A 88 -3.51 7.55 -12.22
N GLY A 89 -3.37 7.70 -13.53
CA GLY A 89 -4.52 7.55 -14.43
C GLY A 89 -5.09 6.15 -14.48
N SER A 90 -4.29 5.16 -14.11
CA SER A 90 -4.74 3.77 -14.14
C SER A 90 -5.56 3.39 -12.91
N ILE A 91 -5.70 4.29 -11.94
CA ILE A 91 -6.39 4.00 -10.71
C ILE A 91 -7.73 4.70 -10.67
N LYS A 92 -8.78 3.92 -10.45
CA LYS A 92 -10.12 4.46 -10.37
C LYS A 92 -10.43 4.99 -8.98
N SER A 93 -10.07 4.24 -7.96
CA SER A 93 -10.32 4.68 -6.60
C SER A 93 -9.36 3.97 -5.65
N SER A 94 -9.23 4.53 -4.46
CA SER A 94 -8.38 3.94 -3.45
C SER A 94 -8.98 4.17 -2.07
N LEU A 95 -8.71 3.23 -1.17
CA LEU A 95 -9.12 3.33 0.21
C LEU A 95 -7.88 3.08 1.06
N THR A 96 -7.57 4.02 1.93
CA THR A 96 -6.37 3.91 2.75
C THR A 96 -6.71 3.44 4.14
N LEU A 97 -5.91 2.50 4.63
CA LEU A 97 -6.05 2.00 5.98
C LEU A 97 -4.70 2.17 6.65
N THR A 98 -4.64 3.06 7.64
CA THR A 98 -3.38 3.28 8.33
C THR A 98 -3.20 2.23 9.41
N VAL A 99 -1.95 1.85 9.60
CA VAL A 99 -1.58 0.91 10.65
C VAL A 99 -1.13 1.72 11.85
N VAL A 100 -1.74 1.43 12.96
CA VAL A 100 -1.43 2.20 14.18
C VAL A 100 -0.43 1.46 15.01
#